data_90ee13ef459b2ae1abab669b0f02728d
#
_entry.id   90ee13ef459b2ae1abab669b0f02728d
#
_cell.length_a   1.000
_cell.length_b   1.000
_cell.length_c   1.000
_cell.angle_alpha   90.00
_cell.angle_beta   90.00
_cell.angle_gamma   90.00
#
_symmetry.space_group_name_H-M   'P 1'
#
loop_
_entity.id
_entity.type
_entity.pdbx_description
1 polymer ?
#
loop_
_entity_poly.entity_id
_entity_poly.type
_entity_poly.pdbx_seq_one_letter_code
_entity_poly.pdbx_strand_id
1 'polypeptide(L)'
;MANALASDAPPVRLKLTEIFCSLQGEADAVGWPTVFVRLTGCPLRCEWCDTTYSFTGGHWRTLEEVLAEVAGFGVRHVCVTGGEPLAQKACLPLLAALCDAGYSVSLETSGALDARAVDPRVHRVIDVKAPGSGEQARNFLPNLESLKAGDQVKFVLKDRADYEWARDFVAAQEIGRAHV
;
A
#
# COMPACT_ATOMS: atom_id res chain seq x y z
N MET A 1 -4.41 -40.13 8.73
CA MET A 1 -4.28 -39.66 7.34
C MET A 1 -5.39 -38.66 7.09
N ALA A 2 -5.11 -37.38 7.26
CA ALA A 2 -6.10 -36.32 6.98
C ALA A 2 -6.00 -35.97 5.50
N ASN A 3 -7.05 -36.29 4.76
CA ASN A 3 -7.21 -35.93 3.36
C ASN A 3 -7.55 -34.44 3.31
N ALA A 4 -6.54 -33.60 3.05
CA ALA A 4 -6.77 -32.20 2.74
C ALA A 4 -7.52 -32.14 1.40
N LEU A 5 -8.81 -31.87 1.45
CA LEU A 5 -9.60 -31.52 0.27
C LEU A 5 -8.99 -30.24 -0.30
N ALA A 6 -8.20 -30.35 -1.36
CA ALA A 6 -7.78 -29.21 -2.14
C ALA A 6 -9.05 -28.50 -2.61
N SER A 7 -9.19 -27.22 -2.29
CA SER A 7 -10.31 -26.43 -2.76
C SER A 7 -10.19 -26.28 -4.28
N ASP A 8 -11.25 -26.64 -5.03
CA ASP A 8 -11.32 -26.50 -6.50
C ASP A 8 -11.36 -25.04 -6.98
N ALA A 9 -11.19 -24.06 -6.08
CA ALA A 9 -11.15 -22.66 -6.45
C ALA A 9 -9.83 -22.34 -7.17
N PRO A 10 -9.86 -21.58 -8.27
CA PRO A 10 -8.64 -21.18 -8.95
C PRO A 10 -7.72 -20.40 -7.99
N PRO A 11 -6.38 -20.58 -8.10
CA PRO A 11 -5.45 -19.91 -7.22
C PRO A 11 -5.58 -18.38 -7.33
N VAL A 12 -5.49 -17.69 -6.20
CA VAL A 12 -5.44 -16.24 -6.15
C VAL A 12 -4.15 -15.78 -6.83
N ARG A 13 -4.25 -14.89 -7.82
CA ARG A 13 -3.12 -14.40 -8.61
C ARG A 13 -3.04 -12.89 -8.56
N LEU A 14 -1.81 -12.40 -8.50
CA LEU A 14 -1.46 -10.98 -8.53
C LEU A 14 -0.52 -10.69 -9.70
N LYS A 15 -0.61 -9.50 -10.24
CA LYS A 15 0.34 -9.01 -11.23
C LYS A 15 1.39 -8.15 -10.52
N LEU A 16 2.63 -8.59 -10.52
CA LEU A 16 3.74 -7.96 -9.82
C LEU A 16 4.72 -7.32 -10.80
N THR A 17 5.22 -6.17 -10.41
CA THR A 17 6.36 -5.54 -11.08
C THR A 17 7.66 -6.11 -10.54
N GLU A 18 7.79 -6.20 -9.19
CA GLU A 18 9.00 -6.67 -8.52
C GLU A 18 8.74 -7.07 -7.07
N ILE A 19 9.63 -7.89 -6.52
CA ILE A 19 9.79 -8.14 -5.09
C ILE A 19 11.27 -7.96 -4.76
N PHE A 20 11.60 -7.12 -3.78
CA PHE A 20 12.99 -6.86 -3.40
C PHE A 20 13.10 -6.49 -1.92
N CYS A 21 14.29 -6.60 -1.36
CA CYS A 21 14.60 -6.18 0.00
C CYS A 21 15.45 -4.91 -0.03
N SER A 22 15.06 -3.91 0.78
CA SER A 22 15.80 -2.66 0.97
C SER A 22 15.49 -2.07 2.35
N LEU A 23 16.03 -0.88 2.63
CA LEU A 23 15.60 -0.09 3.78
C LEU A 23 14.33 0.69 3.43
N GLN A 24 13.35 0.70 4.35
CA GLN A 24 12.19 1.59 4.21
C GLN A 24 12.65 3.04 4.33
N GLY A 25 12.29 3.87 3.36
CA GLY A 25 12.63 5.29 3.30
C GLY A 25 11.55 6.21 3.85
N GLU A 26 10.37 5.69 4.18
CA GLU A 26 9.18 6.47 4.51
C GLU A 26 8.44 5.92 5.72
N ALA A 27 7.55 6.74 6.27
CA ALA A 27 6.64 6.37 7.36
C ALA A 27 7.37 5.97 8.66
N ASP A 28 6.67 5.37 9.61
CA ASP A 28 7.25 4.97 10.91
C ASP A 28 8.31 3.88 10.81
N ALA A 29 8.31 3.12 9.71
CA ALA A 29 9.28 2.06 9.47
C ALA A 29 10.59 2.55 8.82
N VAL A 30 10.81 3.87 8.71
CA VAL A 30 12.06 4.45 8.18
C VAL A 30 13.28 3.78 8.80
N GLY A 31 14.19 3.29 7.92
CA GLY A 31 15.42 2.61 8.33
C GLY A 31 15.27 1.13 8.63
N TRP A 32 14.06 0.57 8.60
CA TRP A 32 13.87 -0.86 8.80
C TRP A 32 14.19 -1.66 7.53
N PRO A 33 14.89 -2.79 7.65
CA PRO A 33 14.95 -3.77 6.56
C PRO A 33 13.55 -4.22 6.20
N THR A 34 13.19 -4.08 4.93
CA THR A 34 11.81 -4.25 4.43
C THR A 34 11.81 -5.01 3.12
N VAL A 35 10.93 -5.99 3.00
CA VAL A 35 10.61 -6.60 1.71
C VAL A 35 9.50 -5.79 1.05
N PHE A 36 9.78 -5.24 -0.13
CA PHE A 36 8.81 -4.52 -0.93
C PHE A 36 8.15 -5.47 -1.93
N VAL A 37 6.83 -5.55 -1.89
CA VAL A 37 6.01 -6.27 -2.86
C VAL A 37 5.30 -5.22 -3.73
N ARG A 38 5.84 -4.95 -4.93
CA ARG A 38 5.31 -3.92 -5.83
C ARG A 38 4.36 -4.51 -6.85
N LEU A 39 3.08 -4.18 -6.70
CA LEU A 39 2.02 -4.60 -7.63
C LEU A 39 2.00 -3.70 -8.87
N THR A 40 1.61 -4.29 -10.00
CA THR A 40 1.52 -3.59 -11.29
C THR A 40 0.15 -2.94 -11.47
N GLY A 41 0.13 -1.75 -12.06
CA GLY A 41 -1.07 -1.00 -12.41
C GLY A 41 -1.37 0.14 -11.45
N CYS A 42 -1.76 1.28 -12.01
CA CYS A 42 -2.20 2.45 -11.27
C CYS A 42 -3.28 3.19 -12.07
N PRO A 43 -4.39 3.61 -11.45
CA PRO A 43 -5.41 4.40 -12.12
C PRO A 43 -5.07 5.89 -12.18
N LEU A 44 -3.99 6.33 -11.52
CA LEU A 44 -3.54 7.71 -11.46
C LEU A 44 -2.39 7.99 -12.44
N ARG A 45 -2.17 9.28 -12.74
CA ARG A 45 -1.08 9.78 -13.58
C ARG A 45 -0.47 11.04 -12.95
N CYS A 46 0.04 10.89 -11.72
CA CYS A 46 0.67 12.01 -11.00
C CYS A 46 1.84 12.60 -11.80
N GLU A 47 1.98 13.93 -11.82
CA GLU A 47 3.02 14.64 -12.59
C GLU A 47 4.44 14.20 -12.25
N TRP A 48 4.70 13.92 -10.97
CA TRP A 48 6.04 13.54 -10.47
C TRP A 48 6.15 12.06 -10.10
N CYS A 49 5.37 11.19 -10.75
CA CYS A 49 5.44 9.77 -10.44
C CYS A 49 6.82 9.20 -10.75
N ASP A 50 7.50 8.68 -9.74
CA ASP A 50 8.83 8.06 -9.81
C ASP A 50 8.79 6.58 -10.20
N THR A 51 7.60 5.96 -10.18
CA THR A 51 7.39 4.53 -10.44
C THR A 51 6.54 4.26 -11.68
N THR A 52 6.66 5.09 -12.72
CA THR A 52 5.89 4.96 -13.97
C THR A 52 6.07 3.59 -14.65
N TYR A 53 7.20 2.93 -14.42
CA TYR A 53 7.48 1.57 -14.91
C TYR A 53 6.53 0.51 -14.33
N SER A 54 5.86 0.81 -13.21
CA SER A 54 4.87 -0.08 -12.60
C SER A 54 3.46 0.03 -13.20
N PHE A 55 3.22 0.97 -14.12
CA PHE A 55 1.89 1.16 -14.72
C PHE A 55 1.47 -0.01 -15.58
N THR A 56 2.40 -0.65 -16.27
CA THR A 56 2.18 -1.72 -17.23
C THR A 56 3.23 -2.82 -17.10
N GLY A 57 3.12 -3.86 -17.93
CA GLY A 57 4.08 -4.97 -17.83
C GLY A 57 3.78 -5.88 -16.65
N GLY A 58 4.81 -6.24 -15.88
CA GLY A 58 4.73 -7.13 -14.72
C GLY A 58 4.40 -8.59 -15.09
N HIS A 59 4.47 -9.47 -14.08
CA HIS A 59 4.28 -10.90 -14.22
C HIS A 59 3.19 -11.41 -13.28
N TRP A 60 2.36 -12.35 -13.76
CA TRP A 60 1.36 -13.01 -12.92
C TRP A 60 2.03 -14.03 -12.02
N ARG A 61 1.77 -13.92 -10.72
CA ARG A 61 2.25 -14.83 -9.68
C ARG A 61 1.06 -15.29 -8.83
N THR A 62 1.13 -16.50 -8.30
CA THR A 62 0.16 -16.95 -7.31
C THR A 62 0.50 -16.36 -5.94
N LEU A 63 -0.49 -16.35 -5.05
CA LEU A 63 -0.29 -15.89 -3.67
C LEU A 63 0.81 -16.68 -2.97
N GLU A 64 0.82 -18.01 -3.16
CA GLU A 64 1.79 -18.92 -2.57
C GLU A 64 3.23 -18.63 -3.05
N GLU A 65 3.39 -18.35 -4.36
CA GLU A 65 4.69 -17.98 -4.92
C GLU A 65 5.22 -16.67 -4.33
N VAL A 66 4.33 -15.68 -4.12
CA VAL A 66 4.69 -14.41 -3.49
C VAL A 66 5.12 -14.61 -2.04
N LEU A 67 4.35 -15.37 -1.26
CA LEU A 67 4.68 -15.65 0.14
C LEU A 67 6.00 -16.42 0.27
N ALA A 68 6.24 -17.39 -0.61
CA ALA A 68 7.50 -18.15 -0.62
C ALA A 68 8.71 -17.27 -0.92
N GLU A 69 8.60 -16.34 -1.89
CA GLU A 69 9.67 -15.40 -2.22
C GLU A 69 9.93 -14.43 -1.08
N VAL A 70 8.88 -13.85 -0.48
CA VAL A 70 8.99 -12.97 0.69
C VAL A 70 9.70 -13.68 1.85
N ALA A 71 9.36 -14.95 2.11
CA ALA A 71 9.99 -15.74 3.17
C ALA A 71 11.50 -15.94 2.95
N GLY A 72 11.94 -16.01 1.69
CA GLY A 72 13.34 -16.17 1.33
C GLY A 72 14.26 -15.01 1.76
N PHE A 73 13.71 -13.82 1.99
CA PHE A 73 14.50 -12.66 2.45
C PHE A 73 14.82 -12.69 3.96
N GLY A 74 14.06 -13.42 4.77
CA GLY A 74 14.30 -13.53 6.22
C GLY A 74 14.06 -12.22 6.99
N VAL A 75 13.30 -11.28 6.45
CA VAL A 75 12.99 -9.97 7.03
C VAL A 75 11.56 -9.98 7.57
N ARG A 76 11.33 -9.30 8.69
CA ARG A 76 10.02 -9.32 9.37
C ARG A 76 9.02 -8.28 8.84
N HIS A 77 9.48 -7.18 8.27
CA HIS A 77 8.62 -6.14 7.75
C HIS A 77 8.41 -6.29 6.24
N VAL A 78 7.15 -6.22 5.81
CA VAL A 78 6.76 -6.29 4.41
C VAL A 78 5.92 -5.06 4.07
N CYS A 79 6.34 -4.33 3.04
CA CYS A 79 5.58 -3.21 2.48
C CYS A 79 4.95 -3.64 1.16
N VAL A 80 3.62 -3.70 1.12
CA VAL A 80 2.87 -3.88 -0.13
C VAL A 80 2.64 -2.50 -0.73
N THR A 81 3.16 -2.30 -1.92
CA THR A 81 3.14 -1.04 -2.66
C THR A 81 2.90 -1.29 -4.14
N GLY A 82 3.16 -0.33 -5.00
CA GLY A 82 3.07 -0.55 -6.44
C GLY A 82 2.88 0.72 -7.22
N GLY A 83 2.09 0.62 -8.29
CA GLY A 83 1.33 1.76 -8.76
C GLY A 83 0.22 2.09 -7.75
N GLU A 84 -0.91 1.35 -7.81
CA GLU A 84 -1.92 1.35 -6.76
C GLU A 84 -2.29 -0.09 -6.39
N PRO A 85 -1.86 -0.60 -5.23
CA PRO A 85 -2.07 -2.00 -4.87
C PRO A 85 -3.55 -2.40 -4.81
N LEU A 86 -4.40 -1.51 -4.30
CA LEU A 86 -5.85 -1.77 -4.14
C LEU A 86 -6.61 -1.83 -5.48
N ALA A 87 -5.98 -1.46 -6.60
CA ALA A 87 -6.53 -1.68 -7.93
C ALA A 87 -6.64 -3.17 -8.27
N GLN A 88 -5.88 -4.02 -7.60
CA GLN A 88 -5.97 -5.47 -7.72
C GLN A 88 -6.76 -6.05 -6.53
N LYS A 89 -7.92 -6.66 -6.78
CA LYS A 89 -8.75 -7.28 -5.72
C LYS A 89 -7.98 -8.32 -4.90
N ALA A 90 -7.00 -8.98 -5.51
CA ALA A 90 -6.13 -9.95 -4.86
C ALA A 90 -5.14 -9.32 -3.85
N CYS A 91 -5.02 -7.99 -3.78
CA CYS A 91 -4.22 -7.30 -2.77
C CYS A 91 -4.75 -7.58 -1.36
N LEU A 92 -6.06 -7.57 -1.14
CA LEU A 92 -6.64 -7.81 0.18
C LEU A 92 -6.27 -9.19 0.75
N PRO A 93 -6.47 -10.32 0.02
CA PRO A 93 -6.01 -11.61 0.51
C PRO A 93 -4.48 -11.72 0.65
N LEU A 94 -3.68 -11.01 -0.16
CA LEU A 94 -2.23 -10.96 0.05
C LEU A 94 -1.88 -10.33 1.41
N LEU A 95 -2.46 -9.18 1.72
CA LEU A 95 -2.23 -8.47 2.98
C LEU A 95 -2.60 -9.35 4.19
N ALA A 96 -3.77 -10.01 4.14
CA ALA A 96 -4.20 -10.91 5.20
C ALA A 96 -3.24 -12.10 5.36
N ALA A 97 -2.85 -12.74 4.26
CA ALA A 97 -1.95 -13.89 4.29
C ALA A 97 -0.55 -13.54 4.82
N LEU A 98 -0.02 -12.35 4.53
CA LEU A 98 1.23 -11.86 5.10
C LEU A 98 1.11 -11.66 6.62
N CYS A 99 0.00 -11.09 7.09
CA CYS A 99 -0.27 -10.97 8.53
C CYS A 99 -0.41 -12.35 9.20
N ASP A 100 -1.10 -13.31 8.56
CA ASP A 100 -1.26 -14.67 9.05
C ASP A 100 0.09 -15.43 9.14
N ALA A 101 1.01 -15.11 8.22
CA ALA A 101 2.38 -15.62 8.25
C ALA A 101 3.27 -14.94 9.31
N GLY A 102 2.76 -13.98 10.09
CA GLY A 102 3.44 -13.32 11.21
C GLY A 102 4.32 -12.13 10.82
N TYR A 103 4.16 -11.59 9.61
CA TYR A 103 4.87 -10.37 9.21
C TYR A 103 4.24 -9.12 9.82
N SER A 104 5.08 -8.11 10.07
CA SER A 104 4.62 -6.73 10.23
C SER A 104 4.36 -6.16 8.83
N VAL A 105 3.13 -5.80 8.53
CA VAL A 105 2.71 -5.45 7.17
C VAL A 105 2.30 -3.99 7.09
N SER A 106 2.87 -3.26 6.13
CA SER A 106 2.39 -1.95 5.73
C SER A 106 1.84 -1.97 4.30
N LEU A 107 0.87 -1.11 4.04
CA LEU A 107 0.30 -0.85 2.72
C LEU A 107 0.52 0.61 2.37
N GLU A 108 1.25 0.87 1.30
CA GLU A 108 1.30 2.21 0.69
C GLU A 108 0.27 2.29 -0.43
N THR A 109 -0.71 3.17 -0.28
CA THR A 109 -1.78 3.40 -1.25
C THR A 109 -1.89 4.86 -1.64
N SER A 110 -2.25 5.12 -2.88
CA SER A 110 -2.48 6.47 -3.41
C SER A 110 -3.67 7.21 -2.77
N GLY A 111 -4.44 6.53 -1.91
CA GLY A 111 -5.64 7.10 -1.31
C GLY A 111 -6.84 7.28 -2.25
N ALA A 112 -6.72 6.88 -3.52
CA ALA A 112 -7.77 7.05 -4.52
C ALA A 112 -8.83 5.94 -4.51
N LEU A 113 -8.55 4.81 -3.88
CA LEU A 113 -9.44 3.67 -3.78
C LEU A 113 -9.82 3.40 -2.32
N ASP A 114 -10.93 2.70 -2.12
CA ASP A 114 -11.43 2.35 -0.79
C ASP A 114 -10.47 1.38 -0.06
N ALA A 115 -9.86 1.84 1.01
CA ALA A 115 -8.94 1.09 1.87
C ALA A 115 -9.59 0.54 3.15
N ARG A 116 -10.91 0.72 3.34
CA ARG A 116 -11.61 0.33 4.58
C ARG A 116 -11.72 -1.17 4.75
N ALA A 117 -11.64 -1.94 3.66
CA ALA A 117 -11.66 -3.41 3.68
C ALA A 117 -10.27 -4.04 3.94
N VAL A 118 -9.23 -3.24 4.13
CA VAL A 118 -7.87 -3.72 4.46
C VAL A 118 -7.88 -4.36 5.84
N ASP A 119 -7.20 -5.50 6.00
CA ASP A 119 -7.06 -6.20 7.27
C ASP A 119 -6.59 -5.24 8.38
N PRO A 120 -7.25 -5.19 9.54
CA PRO A 120 -6.93 -4.23 10.60
C PRO A 120 -5.52 -4.36 11.19
N ARG A 121 -4.83 -5.48 10.96
CA ARG A 121 -3.43 -5.68 11.37
C ARG A 121 -2.43 -4.93 10.48
N VAL A 122 -2.83 -4.52 9.29
CA VAL A 122 -2.00 -3.80 8.33
C VAL A 122 -1.92 -2.32 8.69
N HIS A 123 -0.72 -1.75 8.74
CA HIS A 123 -0.50 -0.31 8.86
C HIS A 123 -0.67 0.35 7.48
N ARG A 124 -1.68 1.21 7.36
CA ARG A 124 -1.96 1.91 6.10
C ARG A 124 -1.20 3.23 6.05
N VAL A 125 -0.47 3.44 4.97
CA VAL A 125 0.12 4.75 4.62
C VAL A 125 -0.69 5.29 3.45
N ILE A 126 -1.54 6.27 3.72
CA ILE A 126 -2.48 6.83 2.75
C ILE A 126 -1.88 8.12 2.19
N ASP A 127 -1.51 8.08 0.92
CA ASP A 127 -0.93 9.23 0.20
C ASP A 127 -2.06 10.12 -0.34
N VAL A 128 -2.35 11.20 0.39
CA VAL A 128 -3.33 12.21 -0.03
C VAL A 128 -2.71 13.12 -1.08
N LYS A 129 -3.28 13.08 -2.28
CA LYS A 129 -2.76 13.80 -3.44
C LYS A 129 -3.00 15.29 -3.33
N ALA A 130 -1.89 16.06 -3.29
CA ALA A 130 -1.90 17.52 -3.33
C ALA A 130 -2.24 18.05 -4.74
N PRO A 131 -2.65 19.33 -4.88
CA PRO A 131 -3.04 19.93 -6.17
C PRO A 131 -1.98 19.76 -7.26
N GLY A 132 -0.70 19.99 -6.94
CA GLY A 132 0.40 19.87 -7.89
C GLY A 132 0.59 18.48 -8.47
N SER A 133 -0.02 17.42 -7.89
CA SER A 133 0.00 16.07 -8.46
C SER A 133 -0.82 15.94 -9.75
N GLY A 134 -1.77 16.83 -9.97
CA GLY A 134 -2.80 16.70 -11.01
C GLY A 134 -3.91 15.71 -10.69
N GLU A 135 -3.83 15.00 -9.55
CA GLU A 135 -4.74 13.90 -9.16
C GLU A 135 -5.52 14.17 -7.86
N GLN A 136 -5.50 15.40 -7.34
CA GLN A 136 -6.16 15.79 -6.09
C GLN A 136 -7.65 15.38 -6.05
N ALA A 137 -8.38 15.54 -7.16
CA ALA A 137 -9.80 15.19 -7.27
C ALA A 137 -10.09 13.68 -7.12
N ARG A 138 -9.06 12.85 -7.12
CA ARG A 138 -9.16 11.39 -6.98
C ARG A 138 -9.05 10.91 -5.53
N ASN A 139 -8.74 11.78 -4.58
CA ASN A 139 -8.71 11.42 -3.17
C ASN A 139 -10.05 10.86 -2.69
N PHE A 140 -10.06 9.64 -2.17
CA PHE A 140 -11.24 9.01 -1.57
C PHE A 140 -11.27 9.32 -0.07
N LEU A 141 -11.85 10.45 0.30
CA LEU A 141 -11.84 11.00 1.67
C LEU A 141 -12.40 10.07 2.74
N PRO A 142 -13.38 9.16 2.48
CA PRO A 142 -13.82 8.20 3.49
C PRO A 142 -12.72 7.28 4.07
N ASN A 143 -11.55 7.19 3.41
CA ASN A 143 -10.40 6.52 3.99
C ASN A 143 -9.91 7.19 5.27
N LEU A 144 -10.01 8.52 5.36
CA LEU A 144 -9.55 9.31 6.51
C LEU A 144 -10.45 9.11 7.74
N GLU A 145 -11.74 8.88 7.52
CA GLU A 145 -12.71 8.60 8.58
C GLU A 145 -12.48 7.24 9.25
N SER A 146 -11.77 6.34 8.56
CA SER A 146 -11.48 4.97 8.98
C SER A 146 -10.05 4.76 9.48
N LEU A 147 -9.30 5.83 9.72
CA LEU A 147 -7.94 5.74 10.26
C LEU A 147 -7.97 5.13 11.67
N LYS A 148 -6.98 4.28 11.92
CA LYS A 148 -6.75 3.66 13.23
C LYS A 148 -5.33 3.95 13.72
N ALA A 149 -5.06 3.65 14.97
CA ALA A 149 -3.70 3.75 15.53
C ALA A 149 -2.69 2.98 14.67
N GLY A 150 -1.57 3.63 14.33
CA GLY A 150 -0.53 3.11 13.43
C GLY A 150 -0.75 3.38 11.95
N ASP A 151 -1.93 3.88 11.55
CA ASP A 151 -2.09 4.37 10.17
C ASP A 151 -1.47 5.77 10.04
N GLN A 152 -1.05 6.11 8.83
CA GLN A 152 -0.39 7.37 8.53
C GLN A 152 -0.97 8.02 7.30
N VAL A 153 -0.94 9.34 7.28
CA VAL A 153 -1.30 10.14 6.11
C VAL A 153 -0.04 10.80 5.57
N LYS A 154 0.22 10.58 4.29
CA LYS A 154 1.38 11.09 3.57
C LYS A 154 0.95 12.13 2.56
N PHE A 155 1.78 13.16 2.37
CA PHE A 155 1.65 14.16 1.32
C PHE A 155 2.97 14.27 0.57
N VAL A 156 2.92 14.15 -0.76
CA VAL A 156 4.04 14.49 -1.62
C VAL A 156 3.83 15.92 -2.11
N LEU A 157 4.78 16.79 -1.83
CA LEU A 157 4.68 18.23 -2.04
C LEU A 157 5.67 18.68 -3.13
N LYS A 158 5.16 19.35 -4.17
CA LYS A 158 5.96 19.88 -5.27
C LYS A 158 6.55 21.25 -4.93
N ASP A 159 5.76 22.08 -4.25
CA ASP A 159 6.10 23.48 -4.00
C ASP A 159 5.43 24.02 -2.73
N ARG A 160 5.57 25.33 -2.52
CA ARG A 160 4.99 26.03 -1.38
C ARG A 160 3.47 26.00 -1.37
N ALA A 161 2.83 26.05 -2.53
CA ALA A 161 1.37 26.04 -2.63
C ALA A 161 0.80 24.69 -2.19
N ASP A 162 1.43 23.57 -2.58
CA ASP A 162 1.09 22.23 -2.09
C ASP A 162 1.26 22.10 -0.58
N TYR A 163 2.34 22.67 -0.03
CA TYR A 163 2.55 22.68 1.42
C TYR A 163 1.43 23.43 2.16
N GLU A 164 1.07 24.61 1.71
CA GLU A 164 0.02 25.41 2.32
C GLU A 164 -1.32 24.72 2.23
N TRP A 165 -1.62 24.14 1.10
CA TRP A 165 -2.83 23.33 0.92
C TRP A 165 -2.84 22.11 1.88
N ALA A 166 -1.75 21.34 1.96
CA ALA A 166 -1.66 20.17 2.84
C ALA A 166 -1.83 20.54 4.32
N ARG A 167 -1.19 21.65 4.77
CA ARG A 167 -1.34 22.19 6.12
C ARG A 167 -2.82 22.50 6.44
N ASP A 168 -3.49 23.20 5.52
CA ASP A 168 -4.87 23.61 5.71
C ASP A 168 -5.81 22.40 5.62
N PHE A 169 -5.50 21.43 4.77
CA PHE A 169 -6.22 20.15 4.68
C PHE A 169 -6.12 19.34 5.97
N VAL A 170 -4.92 19.18 6.54
CA VAL A 170 -4.70 18.47 7.82
C VAL A 170 -5.51 19.14 8.95
N ALA A 171 -5.51 20.48 8.98
CA ALA A 171 -6.28 21.22 9.98
C ALA A 171 -7.80 21.04 9.80
N ALA A 172 -8.30 21.08 8.56
CA ALA A 172 -9.72 20.95 8.26
C ALA A 172 -10.26 19.53 8.50
N GLN A 173 -9.43 18.51 8.28
CA GLN A 173 -9.78 17.10 8.50
C GLN A 173 -9.47 16.62 9.93
N GLU A 174 -8.96 17.49 10.79
CA GLU A 174 -8.57 17.16 12.17
C GLU A 174 -7.59 15.98 12.29
N ILE A 175 -6.78 15.73 11.23
CA ILE A 175 -5.80 14.65 11.19
C ILE A 175 -4.77 14.84 12.31
N GLY A 176 -4.48 13.76 13.05
CA GLY A 176 -3.52 13.77 14.16
C GLY A 176 -4.09 14.20 15.51
N ARG A 177 -5.34 14.65 15.61
CA ARG A 177 -5.99 14.92 16.90
C ARG A 177 -6.56 13.69 17.58
N ALA A 178 -6.81 12.62 16.83
CA ALA A 178 -7.43 11.39 17.32
C ALA A 178 -6.43 10.37 17.90
N HIS A 179 -5.14 10.67 17.90
CA HIS A 179 -4.07 9.74 18.28
C HIS A 179 -3.21 10.25 19.44
N VAL A 180 -3.81 11.02 20.34
CA VAL A 180 -3.18 11.39 21.62
C VAL A 180 -3.62 10.45 22.73
#